data_a66df5f633405cec7c585df924451564
#
_entry.id   a66df5f633405cec7c585df924451564
#
_cell.length_a   1.000
_cell.length_b   1.000
_cell.length_c   1.000
_cell.angle_alpha   90.00
_cell.angle_beta   90.00
_cell.angle_gamma   90.00
#
_symmetry.space_group_name_H-M   'P 1'
#
loop_
_entity.id
_entity.type
_entity.pdbx_description
1 polymer ?
#
loop_
_entity_poly.entity_id
_entity_poly.type
_entity_poly.pdbx_seq_one_letter_code
_entity_poly.pdbx_strand_id
1 'polypeptide(L)'
;MRRPIVTKKRMLQILTRSSGNDRASRICDRFLSTMILLNLVAVSMESVSSLGTKYGTAFFIFEMLSVTIFGIEYILRIWCMAANEASSHSSPFRRRVEYIFSFTGLIDLIAILPSLLPLLLGEMDLRWLRVLRLVRLLKISHYSSALEDLIAAIRSEKSAFGAAMYLFFIALFASSSLMYVVEHQAQPENFSSIPTTMWWSLITLTTVGYGDVSPVTPIGKLVGAITAVMGVCVVALLTGIVATAFSNQITRRQDIFEAEIVAALSDGVITQDEMDRIAHMQNELGMSDEHTKAIIDLLRDRHIPK
;
A
#
# COMPACT_ATOMS: atom_id res chain seq x y z
N MET A 1 -37.83 -10.54 -15.60
CA MET A 1 -36.92 -10.75 -14.42
C MET A 1 -35.56 -10.08 -14.61
N ARG A 2 -35.44 -8.71 -14.46
CA ARG A 2 -34.21 -7.94 -14.76
C ARG A 2 -33.62 -7.19 -13.53
N ARG A 3 -34.02 -7.55 -12.30
CA ARG A 3 -33.56 -6.85 -11.07
C ARG A 3 -32.16 -7.23 -10.49
N PRO A 4 -31.53 -8.38 -10.77
CA PRO A 4 -30.27 -8.73 -10.13
C PRO A 4 -29.04 -7.95 -10.62
N ILE A 5 -29.05 -7.41 -11.86
CA ILE A 5 -27.89 -6.71 -12.44
C ILE A 5 -27.70 -5.32 -11.80
N VAL A 6 -28.80 -4.61 -11.58
CA VAL A 6 -28.77 -3.28 -10.93
C VAL A 6 -28.26 -3.41 -9.49
N THR A 7 -28.69 -4.45 -8.78
CA THR A 7 -28.22 -4.73 -7.40
C THR A 7 -26.72 -5.08 -7.37
N LYS A 8 -26.22 -5.85 -8.33
CA LYS A 8 -24.78 -6.17 -8.42
C LYS A 8 -23.92 -4.95 -8.74
N LYS A 9 -24.34 -4.10 -9.68
CA LYS A 9 -23.65 -2.84 -9.98
C LYS A 9 -23.61 -1.92 -8.77
N ARG A 10 -24.73 -1.79 -8.05
CA ARG A 10 -24.78 -0.96 -6.84
C ARG A 10 -23.89 -1.48 -5.73
N MET A 11 -23.86 -2.81 -5.53
CA MET A 11 -23.01 -3.44 -4.54
C MET A 11 -21.53 -3.32 -4.92
N LEU A 12 -21.21 -3.43 -6.20
CA LEU A 12 -19.86 -3.17 -6.71
C LEU A 12 -19.41 -1.74 -6.38
N GLN A 13 -20.27 -0.75 -6.62
CA GLN A 13 -19.99 0.66 -6.28
C GLN A 13 -19.76 0.89 -4.79
N ILE A 14 -20.46 0.16 -3.90
CA ILE A 14 -20.29 0.27 -2.46
C ILE A 14 -19.00 -0.39 -1.99
N LEU A 15 -18.63 -1.55 -2.57
CA LEU A 15 -17.47 -2.35 -2.16
C LEU A 15 -16.18 -2.04 -2.92
N THR A 16 -16.27 -1.45 -4.12
CA THR A 16 -15.16 -0.77 -4.75
C THR A 16 -15.18 0.67 -4.27
N ARG A 17 -14.02 1.21 -3.98
CA ARG A 17 -13.77 2.51 -3.40
C ARG A 17 -14.80 3.58 -3.77
N SER A 18 -15.20 4.36 -2.75
CA SER A 18 -16.13 5.48 -2.89
C SER A 18 -15.67 6.51 -3.92
N SER A 19 -16.39 6.64 -5.01
CA SER A 19 -16.42 7.85 -5.83
C SER A 19 -17.07 8.96 -4.99
N GLY A 20 -16.26 9.79 -4.35
CA GLY A 20 -16.50 10.95 -3.46
C GLY A 20 -17.88 11.26 -2.85
N ASN A 21 -18.98 10.92 -3.48
CA ASN A 21 -20.32 11.38 -3.07
C ASN A 21 -21.25 10.31 -2.49
N ASP A 22 -20.84 9.03 -2.42
CA ASP A 22 -21.67 7.95 -1.89
C ASP A 22 -21.49 7.74 -0.39
N ARG A 23 -22.49 8.15 0.43
CA ARG A 23 -22.48 7.97 1.88
C ARG A 23 -22.38 6.50 2.30
N ALA A 24 -23.03 5.59 1.57
CA ALA A 24 -23.02 4.16 1.90
C ALA A 24 -21.62 3.55 1.74
N SER A 25 -20.93 3.87 0.63
CA SER A 25 -19.56 3.41 0.40
C SER A 25 -18.61 3.96 1.47
N ARG A 26 -18.68 5.28 1.78
CA ARG A 26 -17.84 5.89 2.83
C ARG A 26 -18.04 5.28 4.22
N ILE A 27 -19.28 4.91 4.58
CA ILE A 27 -19.56 4.25 5.85
C ILE A 27 -18.98 2.84 5.85
N CYS A 28 -19.14 2.09 4.74
CA CYS A 28 -18.57 0.75 4.58
C CYS A 28 -17.05 0.79 4.68
N ASP A 29 -16.39 1.68 3.96
CA ASP A 29 -14.94 1.85 3.97
C ASP A 29 -14.40 2.21 5.37
N ARG A 30 -15.06 3.15 6.07
CA ARG A 30 -14.67 3.50 7.45
C ARG A 30 -14.87 2.33 8.41
N PHE A 31 -15.97 1.62 8.30
CA PHE A 31 -16.27 0.46 9.14
C PHE A 31 -15.19 -0.63 8.95
N LEU A 32 -14.90 -1.00 7.71
CA LEU A 32 -13.91 -2.03 7.39
C LEU A 32 -12.50 -1.59 7.80
N SER A 33 -12.11 -0.34 7.54
CA SER A 33 -10.82 0.20 7.99
C SER A 33 -10.69 0.21 9.52
N THR A 34 -11.74 0.61 10.23
CA THR A 34 -11.77 0.59 11.70
C THR A 34 -11.65 -0.85 12.23
N MET A 35 -12.33 -1.81 11.60
CA MET A 35 -12.22 -3.23 11.96
C MET A 35 -10.80 -3.76 11.77
N ILE A 36 -10.09 -3.37 10.72
CA ILE A 36 -8.68 -3.75 10.49
C ILE A 36 -7.79 -3.19 11.61
N LEU A 37 -7.95 -1.89 11.95
CA LEU A 37 -7.19 -1.27 13.02
C LEU A 37 -7.47 -1.90 14.40
N LEU A 38 -8.73 -2.18 14.71
CA LEU A 38 -9.11 -2.86 15.94
C LEU A 38 -8.52 -4.28 16.01
N ASN A 39 -8.45 -5.00 14.89
CA ASN A 39 -7.78 -6.30 14.83
C ASN A 39 -6.29 -6.18 15.15
N LEU A 40 -5.60 -5.16 14.64
CA LEU A 40 -4.19 -4.92 14.95
C LEU A 40 -4.00 -4.70 16.46
N VAL A 41 -4.85 -3.86 17.07
CA VAL A 41 -4.84 -3.61 18.51
C VAL A 41 -5.11 -4.90 19.29
N ALA A 42 -6.12 -5.68 18.88
CA ALA A 42 -6.47 -6.94 19.53
C ALA A 42 -5.33 -7.96 19.49
N VAL A 43 -4.68 -8.15 18.33
CA VAL A 43 -3.51 -9.04 18.18
C VAL A 43 -2.34 -8.56 19.04
N SER A 44 -2.11 -7.25 19.09
CA SER A 44 -1.05 -6.66 19.94
C SER A 44 -1.34 -6.88 21.42
N MET A 45 -2.58 -6.71 21.85
CA MET A 45 -2.99 -6.96 23.25
C MET A 45 -2.97 -8.46 23.59
N GLU A 46 -3.37 -9.34 22.69
CA GLU A 46 -3.30 -10.80 22.85
C GLU A 46 -1.87 -11.28 23.06
N SER A 47 -0.87 -10.60 22.47
CA SER A 47 0.54 -10.95 22.62
C SER A 47 1.08 -10.72 24.04
N VAL A 48 0.42 -9.88 24.84
CA VAL A 48 0.78 -9.64 26.24
C VAL A 48 0.25 -10.80 27.08
N SER A 49 1.14 -11.59 27.68
CA SER A 49 0.81 -12.85 28.38
C SER A 49 -0.31 -12.69 29.42
N SER A 50 -0.30 -11.60 30.20
CA SER A 50 -1.31 -11.33 31.23
C SER A 50 -2.70 -11.04 30.65
N LEU A 51 -2.76 -10.36 29.49
CA LEU A 51 -4.03 -10.06 28.81
C LEU A 51 -4.51 -11.25 27.98
N GLY A 52 -3.59 -11.94 27.31
CA GLY A 52 -3.89 -13.13 26.50
C GLY A 52 -4.50 -14.26 27.34
N THR A 53 -3.98 -14.51 28.56
CA THR A 53 -4.55 -15.51 29.47
C THR A 53 -5.89 -15.07 30.06
N LYS A 54 -6.03 -13.79 30.42
CA LYS A 54 -7.26 -13.27 31.06
C LYS A 54 -8.42 -13.09 30.08
N TYR A 55 -8.15 -12.62 28.87
CA TYR A 55 -9.16 -12.25 27.87
C TYR A 55 -9.11 -13.08 26.59
N GLY A 56 -8.41 -14.22 26.57
CA GLY A 56 -8.18 -15.04 25.36
C GLY A 56 -9.47 -15.41 24.63
N THR A 57 -10.54 -15.77 25.38
CA THR A 57 -11.85 -16.08 24.78
C THR A 57 -12.46 -14.86 24.09
N ALA A 58 -12.31 -13.66 24.67
CA ALA A 58 -12.84 -12.43 24.06
C ALA A 58 -12.07 -12.07 22.78
N PHE A 59 -10.75 -12.22 22.78
CA PHE A 59 -9.92 -12.03 21.57
C PHE A 59 -10.29 -13.03 20.48
N PHE A 60 -10.50 -14.30 20.83
CA PHE A 60 -10.92 -15.32 19.87
C PHE A 60 -12.30 -15.02 19.26
N ILE A 61 -13.28 -14.63 20.07
CA ILE A 61 -14.62 -14.26 19.58
C ILE A 61 -14.53 -13.05 18.65
N PHE A 62 -13.76 -12.02 19.03
CA PHE A 62 -13.55 -10.83 18.21
C PHE A 62 -12.86 -11.18 16.88
N GLU A 63 -11.88 -12.06 16.90
CA GLU A 63 -11.21 -12.54 15.71
C GLU A 63 -12.18 -13.27 14.78
N MET A 64 -12.96 -14.21 15.30
CA MET A 64 -13.95 -14.96 14.49
C MET A 64 -15.01 -14.05 13.90
N LEU A 65 -15.50 -13.07 14.66
CA LEU A 65 -16.41 -12.05 14.15
C LEU A 65 -15.79 -11.28 12.98
N SER A 66 -14.56 -10.82 13.16
CA SER A 66 -13.83 -10.05 12.12
C SER A 66 -13.59 -10.87 10.86
N VAL A 67 -13.16 -12.12 11.00
CA VAL A 67 -12.94 -13.05 9.89
C VAL A 67 -14.23 -13.33 9.13
N THR A 68 -15.34 -13.47 9.86
CA THR A 68 -16.66 -13.64 9.25
C THR A 68 -17.06 -12.43 8.44
N ILE A 69 -16.86 -11.21 8.96
CA ILE A 69 -17.15 -9.96 8.25
C ILE A 69 -16.29 -9.85 6.99
N PHE A 70 -14.97 -10.07 7.08
CA PHE A 70 -14.07 -10.04 5.92
C PHE A 70 -14.36 -11.16 4.91
N GLY A 71 -14.80 -12.33 5.39
CA GLY A 71 -15.23 -13.44 4.53
C GLY A 71 -16.48 -13.09 3.72
N ILE A 72 -17.49 -12.50 4.38
CA ILE A 72 -18.70 -12.01 3.71
C ILE A 72 -18.35 -10.93 2.69
N GLU A 73 -17.51 -9.96 3.05
CA GLU A 73 -17.02 -8.93 2.16
C GLU A 73 -16.35 -9.53 0.91
N TYR A 74 -15.43 -10.48 1.09
CA TYR A 74 -14.72 -11.14 -0.01
C TYR A 74 -15.67 -11.89 -0.94
N ILE A 75 -16.62 -12.65 -0.39
CA ILE A 75 -17.64 -13.37 -1.17
C ILE A 75 -18.50 -12.38 -1.95
N LEU A 76 -18.94 -11.28 -1.32
CA LEU A 76 -19.72 -10.24 -1.99
C LEU A 76 -18.94 -9.56 -3.11
N ARG A 77 -17.64 -9.28 -2.93
CA ARG A 77 -16.76 -8.75 -3.97
C ARG A 77 -16.68 -9.69 -5.17
N ILE A 78 -16.40 -10.98 -4.94
CA ILE A 78 -16.38 -11.99 -6.03
C ILE A 78 -17.73 -12.05 -6.76
N TRP A 79 -18.83 -11.99 -6.02
CA TRP A 79 -20.15 -12.03 -6.61
C TRP A 79 -20.45 -10.81 -7.48
N CYS A 80 -20.03 -9.61 -7.02
CA CYS A 80 -20.25 -8.34 -7.71
C CYS A 80 -19.35 -8.17 -8.95
N MET A 81 -18.15 -8.79 -8.96
CA MET A 81 -17.21 -8.70 -10.10
C MET A 81 -17.79 -9.21 -11.41
N ALA A 82 -18.85 -10.01 -11.39
CA ALA A 82 -19.60 -10.37 -12.58
C ALA A 82 -20.20 -9.15 -13.33
N ALA A 83 -20.41 -8.02 -12.64
CA ALA A 83 -20.95 -6.77 -13.19
C ALA A 83 -19.86 -5.72 -13.52
N ASN A 84 -18.59 -6.05 -13.35
CA ASN A 84 -17.48 -5.15 -13.68
C ASN A 84 -17.31 -5.03 -15.19
N GLU A 85 -17.69 -3.88 -15.76
CA GLU A 85 -17.59 -3.57 -17.19
C GLU A 85 -16.17 -3.12 -17.61
N ALA A 86 -15.31 -2.73 -16.64
CA ALA A 86 -13.93 -2.35 -16.90
C ALA A 86 -12.99 -3.55 -17.13
N SER A 87 -13.44 -4.79 -16.84
CA SER A 87 -12.67 -6.00 -17.12
C SER A 87 -12.57 -6.26 -18.63
N SER A 88 -11.38 -6.67 -19.08
CA SER A 88 -11.09 -7.07 -20.46
C SER A 88 -11.89 -8.32 -20.91
N HIS A 89 -12.49 -9.05 -19.97
CA HIS A 89 -13.19 -10.30 -20.24
C HIS A 89 -14.70 -10.10 -20.35
N SER A 90 -15.31 -10.67 -21.41
CA SER A 90 -16.75 -10.65 -21.63
C SER A 90 -17.53 -11.61 -20.71
N SER A 91 -16.89 -12.73 -20.27
CA SER A 91 -17.55 -13.75 -19.44
C SER A 91 -17.58 -13.38 -17.96
N PRO A 92 -18.75 -13.41 -17.28
CA PRO A 92 -18.88 -13.14 -15.85
C PRO A 92 -18.03 -14.07 -14.97
N PHE A 93 -17.81 -15.31 -15.40
CA PHE A 93 -16.97 -16.26 -14.67
C PHE A 93 -15.50 -15.87 -14.72
N ARG A 94 -14.98 -15.50 -15.90
CA ARG A 94 -13.58 -15.06 -16.05
C ARG A 94 -13.29 -13.81 -15.26
N ARG A 95 -14.23 -12.85 -15.17
CA ARG A 95 -14.10 -11.64 -14.34
C ARG A 95 -13.93 -11.96 -12.85
N ARG A 96 -14.64 -12.97 -12.35
CA ARG A 96 -14.48 -13.44 -10.96
C ARG A 96 -13.12 -14.10 -10.72
N VAL A 97 -12.69 -14.95 -11.65
CA VAL A 97 -11.39 -15.61 -11.58
C VAL A 97 -10.27 -14.58 -11.66
N GLU A 98 -10.36 -13.60 -12.57
CA GLU A 98 -9.44 -12.47 -12.66
C GLU A 98 -9.30 -11.73 -11.31
N TYR A 99 -10.42 -11.46 -10.64
CA TYR A 99 -10.40 -10.83 -9.32
C TYR A 99 -9.73 -11.70 -8.26
N ILE A 100 -10.04 -13.00 -8.19
CA ILE A 100 -9.46 -13.91 -7.20
C ILE A 100 -7.92 -13.94 -7.30
N PHE A 101 -7.40 -13.92 -8.53
CA PHE A 101 -5.95 -13.90 -8.80
C PHE A 101 -5.36 -12.50 -8.92
N SER A 102 -6.17 -11.45 -8.75
CA SER A 102 -5.67 -10.08 -8.68
C SER A 102 -4.93 -9.84 -7.37
N PHE A 103 -4.07 -8.83 -7.33
CA PHE A 103 -3.37 -8.42 -6.11
C PHE A 103 -4.33 -8.15 -4.94
N THR A 104 -5.44 -7.49 -5.23
CA THR A 104 -6.50 -7.18 -4.25
C THR A 104 -7.21 -8.43 -3.75
N GLY A 105 -7.60 -9.32 -4.66
CA GLY A 105 -8.27 -10.57 -4.31
C GLY A 105 -7.39 -11.52 -3.50
N LEU A 106 -6.09 -11.56 -3.78
CA LEU A 106 -5.12 -12.32 -3.00
C LEU A 106 -4.93 -11.75 -1.60
N ILE A 107 -4.87 -10.42 -1.44
CA ILE A 107 -4.81 -9.79 -0.11
C ILE A 107 -6.05 -10.15 0.70
N ASP A 108 -7.24 -10.06 0.11
CA ASP A 108 -8.50 -10.40 0.78
C ASP A 108 -8.51 -11.86 1.22
N LEU A 109 -8.06 -12.78 0.38
CA LEU A 109 -7.96 -14.21 0.69
C LEU A 109 -6.95 -14.47 1.82
N ILE A 110 -5.72 -13.94 1.70
CA ILE A 110 -4.66 -14.13 2.70
C ILE A 110 -5.03 -13.50 4.04
N ALA A 111 -5.82 -12.43 4.06
CA ALA A 111 -6.28 -11.81 5.30
C ALA A 111 -7.22 -12.72 6.12
N ILE A 112 -7.93 -13.65 5.48
CA ILE A 112 -8.90 -14.56 6.10
C ILE A 112 -8.25 -15.91 6.41
N LEU A 113 -7.39 -16.39 5.53
CA LEU A 113 -6.83 -17.74 5.52
C LEU A 113 -6.14 -18.14 6.84
N PRO A 114 -5.28 -17.31 7.49
CA PRO A 114 -4.58 -17.70 8.71
C PRO A 114 -5.47 -18.05 9.90
N SER A 115 -6.69 -17.52 9.93
CA SER A 115 -7.63 -17.81 11.01
C SER A 115 -8.55 -18.99 10.70
N LEU A 116 -8.73 -19.31 9.41
CA LEU A 116 -9.51 -20.48 8.99
C LEU A 116 -8.67 -21.76 8.95
N LEU A 117 -7.37 -21.67 8.60
CA LEU A 117 -6.50 -22.85 8.49
C LEU A 117 -6.42 -23.69 9.77
N PRO A 118 -6.27 -23.13 10.98
CA PRO A 118 -6.27 -23.91 12.20
C PRO A 118 -7.59 -24.67 12.46
N LEU A 119 -8.73 -24.09 12.03
CA LEU A 119 -10.04 -24.74 12.16
C LEU A 119 -10.20 -25.93 11.20
N LEU A 120 -9.47 -25.91 10.05
CA LEU A 120 -9.55 -26.93 9.02
C LEU A 120 -8.51 -28.04 9.20
N LEU A 121 -7.30 -27.70 9.70
CA LEU A 121 -6.14 -28.60 9.76
C LEU A 121 -5.93 -29.23 11.15
N GLY A 122 -6.70 -28.83 12.17
CA GLY A 122 -6.64 -29.44 13.50
C GLY A 122 -5.32 -29.14 14.24
N GLU A 123 -4.74 -30.16 14.91
CA GLU A 123 -3.64 -30.02 15.88
C GLU A 123 -2.25 -29.73 15.32
N MET A 124 -2.11 -29.22 14.10
CA MET A 124 -0.80 -28.76 13.62
C MET A 124 -0.35 -27.52 14.38
N ASP A 125 0.94 -27.44 14.73
CA ASP A 125 1.53 -26.23 15.36
C ASP A 125 1.64 -25.10 14.33
N LEU A 126 0.53 -24.39 14.16
CA LEU A 126 0.36 -23.30 13.22
C LEU A 126 0.56 -21.92 13.90
N ARG A 127 1.39 -21.85 14.97
CA ARG A 127 1.64 -20.60 15.73
C ARG A 127 2.18 -19.49 14.82
N TRP A 128 2.98 -19.83 13.82
CA TRP A 128 3.50 -18.88 12.84
C TRP A 128 2.38 -18.21 12.00
N LEU A 129 1.22 -18.85 11.83
CA LEU A 129 0.06 -18.24 11.15
C LEU A 129 -0.49 -17.02 11.88
N ARG A 130 -0.21 -16.88 13.21
CA ARG A 130 -0.60 -15.66 13.94
C ARG A 130 0.06 -14.43 13.35
N VAL A 131 1.32 -14.54 12.91
CA VAL A 131 2.04 -13.43 12.28
C VAL A 131 1.39 -13.07 10.95
N LEU A 132 0.89 -14.04 10.19
CA LEU A 132 0.19 -13.79 8.93
C LEU A 132 -1.13 -13.02 9.12
N ARG A 133 -1.71 -13.01 10.32
CA ARG A 133 -2.87 -12.15 10.61
C ARG A 133 -2.57 -10.67 10.38
N LEU A 134 -1.29 -10.25 10.51
CA LEU A 134 -0.85 -8.88 10.21
C LEU A 134 -0.98 -8.52 8.73
N VAL A 135 -1.04 -9.49 7.81
CA VAL A 135 -1.27 -9.25 6.38
C VAL A 135 -2.61 -8.56 6.13
N ARG A 136 -3.57 -8.66 7.08
CA ARG A 136 -4.84 -7.89 7.01
C ARG A 136 -4.61 -6.38 6.90
N LEU A 137 -3.48 -5.86 7.42
CA LEU A 137 -3.13 -4.44 7.28
C LEU A 137 -3.03 -4.02 5.81
N LEU A 138 -2.62 -4.92 4.92
CA LEU A 138 -2.56 -4.62 3.50
C LEU A 138 -3.94 -4.31 2.90
N LYS A 139 -5.04 -4.76 3.54
CA LYS A 139 -6.41 -4.39 3.13
C LYS A 139 -6.67 -2.89 3.25
N ILE A 140 -5.93 -2.17 4.10
CA ILE A 140 -6.06 -0.70 4.22
C ILE A 140 -5.77 -0.01 2.88
N SER A 141 -4.92 -0.62 2.03
CA SER A 141 -4.64 -0.08 0.70
C SER A 141 -5.89 0.08 -0.18
N HIS A 142 -6.92 -0.73 0.03
CA HIS A 142 -8.19 -0.62 -0.70
C HIS A 142 -9.03 0.60 -0.29
N TYR A 143 -8.83 1.10 0.94
CA TYR A 143 -9.64 2.16 1.53
C TYR A 143 -8.91 3.50 1.60
N SER A 144 -7.59 3.50 1.30
CA SER A 144 -6.74 4.70 1.35
C SER A 144 -6.29 5.12 -0.04
N SER A 145 -6.78 6.29 -0.49
CA SER A 145 -6.31 6.90 -1.73
C SER A 145 -4.82 7.24 -1.70
N ALA A 146 -4.36 7.75 -0.56
CA ALA A 146 -2.96 8.13 -0.41
C ALA A 146 -2.00 6.95 -0.60
N LEU A 147 -2.38 5.76 -0.11
CA LEU A 147 -1.55 4.57 -0.28
C LEU A 147 -1.57 4.04 -1.72
N GLU A 148 -2.73 4.11 -2.38
CA GLU A 148 -2.85 3.76 -3.81
C GLU A 148 -2.01 4.70 -4.67
N ASP A 149 -2.04 6.00 -4.38
CA ASP A 149 -1.24 7.00 -5.07
C ASP A 149 0.25 6.78 -4.87
N LEU A 150 0.67 6.42 -3.66
CA LEU A 150 2.06 6.08 -3.39
C LEU A 150 2.50 4.84 -4.18
N ILE A 151 1.67 3.81 -4.21
CA ILE A 151 1.96 2.59 -5.00
C ILE A 151 2.00 2.91 -6.50
N ALA A 152 1.08 3.73 -7.00
CA ALA A 152 1.05 4.17 -8.39
C ALA A 152 2.31 5.00 -8.73
N ALA A 153 2.74 5.90 -7.85
CA ALA A 153 3.94 6.68 -7.99
C ALA A 153 5.21 5.79 -8.06
N ILE A 154 5.33 4.81 -7.16
CA ILE A 154 6.45 3.86 -7.19
C ILE A 154 6.42 3.01 -8.47
N ARG A 155 5.24 2.62 -8.94
CA ARG A 155 5.09 1.86 -10.20
C ARG A 155 5.47 2.67 -11.43
N SER A 156 5.17 3.97 -11.46
CA SER A 156 5.56 4.84 -12.59
C SER A 156 7.08 4.95 -12.74
N GLU A 157 7.80 4.97 -11.61
CA GLU A 157 9.26 5.09 -11.54
C GLU A 157 9.97 3.75 -11.22
N LYS A 158 9.33 2.61 -11.55
CA LYS A 158 9.85 1.27 -11.22
C LYS A 158 11.28 1.02 -11.69
N SER A 159 11.70 1.63 -12.83
CA SER A 159 13.05 1.50 -13.38
C SER A 159 14.07 2.21 -12.51
N ALA A 160 13.80 3.47 -12.15
CA ALA A 160 14.68 4.27 -11.30
C ALA A 160 14.76 3.67 -9.87
N PHE A 161 13.61 3.28 -9.31
CA PHE A 161 13.54 2.61 -8.02
C PHE A 161 14.29 1.27 -8.02
N GLY A 162 14.10 0.45 -9.06
CA GLY A 162 14.82 -0.81 -9.24
C GLY A 162 16.34 -0.64 -9.34
N ALA A 163 16.80 0.38 -10.07
CA ALA A 163 18.22 0.70 -10.17
C ALA A 163 18.81 1.13 -8.82
N ALA A 164 18.10 1.96 -8.06
CA ALA A 164 18.53 2.38 -6.72
C ALA A 164 18.56 1.21 -5.73
N MET A 165 17.57 0.31 -5.77
CA MET A 165 17.57 -0.92 -4.96
C MET A 165 18.72 -1.86 -5.34
N TYR A 166 19.02 -1.98 -6.63
CA TYR A 166 20.17 -2.76 -7.10
C TYR A 166 21.48 -2.19 -6.58
N LEU A 167 21.66 -0.86 -6.63
CA LEU A 167 22.82 -0.18 -6.06
C LEU A 167 22.91 -0.41 -4.54
N PHE A 168 21.78 -0.35 -3.82
CA PHE A 168 21.73 -0.65 -2.40
C PHE A 168 22.21 -2.07 -2.08
N PHE A 169 21.75 -3.07 -2.84
CA PHE A 169 22.20 -4.47 -2.64
C PHE A 169 23.67 -4.67 -2.96
N ILE A 170 24.20 -4.00 -4.01
CA ILE A 170 25.64 -4.03 -4.28
C ILE A 170 26.42 -3.42 -3.10
N ALA A 171 25.99 -2.24 -2.62
CA ALA A 171 26.60 -1.58 -1.49
C ALA A 171 26.57 -2.44 -0.22
N LEU A 172 25.44 -3.06 0.05
CA LEU A 172 25.24 -3.97 1.18
C LEU A 172 26.20 -5.16 1.10
N PHE A 173 26.26 -5.82 -0.06
CA PHE A 173 27.10 -7.00 -0.22
C PHE A 173 28.60 -6.67 -0.22
N ALA A 174 28.99 -5.58 -0.88
CA ALA A 174 30.37 -5.12 -0.92
C ALA A 174 30.87 -4.69 0.46
N SER A 175 30.11 -3.87 1.19
CA SER A 175 30.50 -3.43 2.54
C SER A 175 30.56 -4.61 3.53
N SER A 176 29.63 -5.59 3.42
CA SER A 176 29.63 -6.80 4.25
C SER A 176 30.87 -7.65 3.99
N SER A 177 31.20 -7.86 2.71
CA SER A 177 32.36 -8.66 2.33
C SER A 177 33.67 -8.01 2.76
N LEU A 178 33.83 -6.71 2.55
CA LEU A 178 35.01 -5.96 3.00
C LEU A 178 35.15 -5.98 4.52
N MET A 179 34.08 -5.71 5.25
CA MET A 179 34.10 -5.70 6.71
C MET A 179 34.38 -7.09 7.27
N TYR A 180 33.82 -8.16 6.69
CA TYR A 180 34.12 -9.53 7.05
C TYR A 180 35.62 -9.83 6.94
N VAL A 181 36.24 -9.48 5.81
CA VAL A 181 37.68 -9.75 5.57
C VAL A 181 38.56 -9.02 6.60
N VAL A 182 38.17 -7.80 6.98
CA VAL A 182 39.02 -6.95 7.86
C VAL A 182 38.80 -7.25 9.34
N GLU A 183 37.58 -7.56 9.78
CA GLU A 183 37.23 -7.71 11.19
C GLU A 183 37.13 -9.16 11.65
N HIS A 184 36.99 -10.15 10.76
CA HIS A 184 36.78 -11.55 11.15
C HIS A 184 37.87 -12.09 12.09
N GLN A 185 39.14 -11.75 11.86
CA GLN A 185 40.21 -12.22 12.71
C GLN A 185 40.22 -11.55 14.09
N ALA A 186 39.81 -10.29 14.17
CA ALA A 186 39.77 -9.54 15.42
C ALA A 186 38.48 -9.81 16.22
N GLN A 187 37.39 -10.08 15.54
CA GLN A 187 36.03 -10.32 16.09
C GLN A 187 35.32 -11.49 15.42
N PRO A 188 35.80 -12.74 15.58
CA PRO A 188 35.25 -13.90 14.87
C PRO A 188 33.80 -14.21 15.23
N GLU A 189 33.32 -13.81 16.40
CA GLU A 189 31.92 -14.01 16.81
C GLU A 189 30.98 -13.01 16.14
N ASN A 190 31.35 -11.73 16.08
CA ASN A 190 30.54 -10.64 15.54
C ASN A 190 30.54 -10.62 14.02
N PHE A 191 31.66 -10.97 13.40
CA PHE A 191 31.87 -11.03 11.94
C PHE A 191 32.21 -12.45 11.51
N SER A 192 31.38 -13.43 11.91
CA SER A 192 31.62 -14.86 11.67
C SER A 192 31.49 -15.29 10.22
N SER A 193 30.68 -14.60 9.43
CA SER A 193 30.42 -14.85 8.02
C SER A 193 29.90 -13.60 7.32
N ILE A 194 29.93 -13.58 5.97
CA ILE A 194 29.36 -12.46 5.20
C ILE A 194 27.86 -12.25 5.54
N PRO A 195 26.99 -13.29 5.59
CA PRO A 195 25.59 -13.09 6.00
C PRO A 195 25.45 -12.49 7.42
N THR A 196 26.26 -12.89 8.37
CA THR A 196 26.25 -12.30 9.72
C THR A 196 26.67 -10.82 9.66
N THR A 197 27.70 -10.51 8.88
CA THR A 197 28.22 -9.16 8.69
C THR A 197 27.20 -8.26 7.95
N MET A 198 26.30 -8.83 7.14
CA MET A 198 25.24 -8.08 6.47
C MET A 198 24.30 -7.36 7.46
N TRP A 199 24.12 -7.89 8.67
CA TRP A 199 23.39 -7.18 9.71
C TRP A 199 24.02 -5.83 10.02
N TRP A 200 25.33 -5.84 10.33
CA TRP A 200 26.07 -4.60 10.60
C TRP A 200 26.02 -3.63 9.41
N SER A 201 26.25 -4.14 8.20
CA SER A 201 26.22 -3.31 6.98
C SER A 201 24.84 -2.71 6.73
N LEU A 202 23.78 -3.48 6.95
CA LEU A 202 22.40 -3.03 6.79
C LEU A 202 22.08 -1.86 7.71
N ILE A 203 22.36 -2.02 9.03
CA ILE A 203 22.05 -0.97 10.02
C ILE A 203 22.94 0.26 9.85
N THR A 204 24.15 0.12 9.27
CA THR A 204 25.05 1.22 8.95
C THR A 204 24.62 1.97 7.71
N LEU A 205 24.32 1.25 6.60
CA LEU A 205 23.83 1.84 5.35
C LEU A 205 22.49 2.55 5.52
N THR A 206 21.59 1.99 6.34
CA THR A 206 20.29 2.60 6.64
C THR A 206 20.36 3.69 7.72
N THR A 207 21.55 3.99 8.23
CA THR A 207 21.81 5.00 9.29
C THR A 207 21.12 4.71 10.63
N VAL A 208 20.70 3.46 10.88
CA VAL A 208 20.09 3.05 12.17
C VAL A 208 21.12 2.93 13.27
N GLY A 209 22.21 2.17 13.03
CA GLY A 209 23.40 2.11 13.91
C GLY A 209 23.10 1.72 15.36
N TYR A 210 22.52 0.56 15.64
CA TYR A 210 22.24 0.11 17.01
C TYR A 210 23.47 0.07 17.93
N GLY A 211 24.69 -0.09 17.36
CA GLY A 211 25.93 -0.15 18.12
C GLY A 211 26.19 -1.49 18.82
N ASP A 212 25.38 -2.50 18.55
CA ASP A 212 25.55 -3.88 19.03
C ASP A 212 26.77 -4.56 18.42
N VAL A 213 27.08 -4.22 17.17
CA VAL A 213 28.28 -4.65 16.43
C VAL A 213 28.93 -3.43 15.80
N SER A 214 30.27 -3.29 15.98
CA SER A 214 31.05 -2.20 15.41
C SER A 214 32.49 -2.62 15.13
N PRO A 215 33.17 -2.06 14.10
CA PRO A 215 34.54 -2.40 13.77
C PRO A 215 35.50 -1.89 14.86
N VAL A 216 36.48 -2.72 15.24
CA VAL A 216 37.52 -2.37 16.23
C VAL A 216 38.85 -2.08 15.55
N THR A 217 39.16 -2.70 14.42
CA THR A 217 40.44 -2.49 13.72
C THR A 217 40.49 -1.10 13.04
N PRO A 218 41.68 -0.49 12.91
CA PRO A 218 41.82 0.79 12.21
C PRO A 218 41.30 0.75 10.77
N ILE A 219 41.55 -0.34 10.04
CA ILE A 219 41.06 -0.53 8.66
C ILE A 219 39.55 -0.74 8.65
N GLY A 220 39.00 -1.50 9.57
CA GLY A 220 37.57 -1.70 9.75
C GLY A 220 36.83 -0.37 10.02
N LYS A 221 37.40 0.51 10.84
CA LYS A 221 36.86 1.86 11.08
C LYS A 221 36.85 2.71 9.81
N LEU A 222 37.90 2.60 8.97
CA LEU A 222 37.95 3.30 7.67
C LEU A 222 36.87 2.76 6.71
N VAL A 223 36.75 1.43 6.59
CA VAL A 223 35.69 0.78 5.81
C VAL A 223 34.32 1.20 6.33
N GLY A 224 34.14 1.24 7.64
CA GLY A 224 32.90 1.69 8.28
C GLY A 224 32.54 3.13 7.92
N ALA A 225 33.50 4.05 7.95
CA ALA A 225 33.28 5.44 7.57
C ALA A 225 32.87 5.57 6.09
N ILE A 226 33.51 4.83 5.18
CA ILE A 226 33.13 4.80 3.75
C ILE A 226 31.73 4.24 3.59
N THR A 227 31.41 3.14 4.27
CA THR A 227 30.08 2.52 4.26
C THR A 227 28.99 3.48 4.74
N ALA A 228 29.25 4.24 5.81
CA ALA A 228 28.31 5.22 6.35
C ALA A 228 28.02 6.33 5.34
N VAL A 229 29.05 6.90 4.69
CA VAL A 229 28.87 7.92 3.65
C VAL A 229 28.09 7.35 2.45
N MET A 230 28.43 6.15 2.01
CA MET A 230 27.73 5.47 0.93
C MET A 230 26.26 5.23 1.28
N GLY A 231 25.99 4.84 2.52
CA GLY A 231 24.63 4.65 3.03
C GLY A 231 23.77 5.90 2.93
N VAL A 232 24.30 7.05 3.40
CA VAL A 232 23.62 8.35 3.28
C VAL A 232 23.28 8.67 1.82
N CYS A 233 24.21 8.45 0.90
CA CYS A 233 23.99 8.70 -0.53
C CYS A 233 22.87 7.80 -1.13
N VAL A 234 22.88 6.52 -0.79
CA VAL A 234 21.90 5.56 -1.32
C VAL A 234 20.50 5.82 -0.74
N VAL A 235 20.39 6.10 0.56
CA VAL A 235 19.10 6.45 1.19
C VAL A 235 18.56 7.76 0.62
N ALA A 236 19.41 8.78 0.44
CA ALA A 236 19.02 10.05 -0.18
C ALA A 236 18.51 9.83 -1.63
N LEU A 237 19.17 8.97 -2.42
CA LEU A 237 18.72 8.62 -3.76
C LEU A 237 17.34 7.97 -3.76
N LEU A 238 17.11 6.96 -2.93
CA LEU A 238 15.82 6.28 -2.78
C LEU A 238 14.71 7.26 -2.37
N THR A 239 14.97 8.09 -1.38
CA THR A 239 14.02 9.10 -0.90
C THR A 239 13.71 10.12 -2.01
N GLY A 240 14.71 10.58 -2.73
CA GLY A 240 14.56 11.51 -3.85
C GLY A 240 13.69 10.94 -4.98
N ILE A 241 13.90 9.66 -5.35
CA ILE A 241 13.08 8.98 -6.36
C ILE A 241 11.63 8.91 -5.92
N VAL A 242 11.35 8.49 -4.68
CA VAL A 242 9.97 8.38 -4.16
C VAL A 242 9.30 9.75 -4.08
N ALA A 243 10.01 10.79 -3.59
CA ALA A 243 9.49 12.15 -3.52
C ALA A 243 9.15 12.72 -4.88
N THR A 244 10.05 12.54 -5.87
CA THR A 244 9.83 12.97 -7.26
C THR A 244 8.68 12.21 -7.91
N ALA A 245 8.60 10.90 -7.72
CA ALA A 245 7.51 10.07 -8.24
C ALA A 245 6.14 10.53 -7.71
N PHE A 246 6.06 10.83 -6.43
CA PHE A 246 4.83 11.34 -5.80
C PHE A 246 4.48 12.74 -6.31
N SER A 247 5.44 13.64 -6.42
CA SER A 247 5.25 14.98 -7.00
C SER A 247 4.74 14.91 -8.44
N ASN A 248 5.38 14.07 -9.28
CA ASN A 248 4.96 13.85 -10.66
C ASN A 248 3.53 13.29 -10.77
N GLN A 249 3.13 12.41 -9.83
CA GLN A 249 1.77 11.87 -9.80
C GLN A 249 0.72 12.96 -9.52
N ILE A 250 1.02 13.87 -8.58
CA ILE A 250 0.15 15.01 -8.27
C ILE A 250 0.05 15.95 -9.48
N THR A 251 1.19 16.34 -10.08
CA THR A 251 1.21 17.20 -11.26
C THR A 251 0.43 16.59 -12.42
N ARG A 252 0.64 15.32 -12.71
CA ARG A 252 -0.09 14.61 -13.77
C ARG A 252 -1.61 14.63 -13.58
N ARG A 253 -2.08 14.54 -12.33
CA ARG A 253 -3.52 14.67 -12.02
C ARG A 253 -4.04 16.07 -12.31
N GLN A 254 -3.27 17.08 -11.95
CA GLN A 254 -3.58 18.47 -12.25
C GLN A 254 -3.64 18.71 -13.77
N ASP A 255 -2.67 18.23 -14.52
CA ASP A 255 -2.61 18.38 -15.97
C ASP A 255 -3.84 17.73 -16.66
N ILE A 256 -4.25 16.52 -16.21
CA ILE A 256 -5.44 15.84 -16.74
C ILE A 256 -6.70 16.66 -16.43
N PHE A 257 -6.80 17.20 -15.21
CA PHE A 257 -7.93 18.01 -14.80
C PHE A 257 -8.00 19.33 -15.57
N GLU A 258 -6.87 20.02 -15.73
CA GLU A 258 -6.77 21.25 -16.53
C GLU A 258 -7.15 21.00 -17.99
N ALA A 259 -6.70 19.90 -18.57
CA ALA A 259 -7.02 19.54 -19.95
C ALA A 259 -8.53 19.35 -20.16
N GLU A 260 -9.26 18.74 -19.19
CA GLU A 260 -10.71 18.59 -19.25
C GLU A 260 -11.44 19.93 -19.15
N ILE A 261 -10.97 20.82 -18.25
CA ILE A 261 -11.54 22.18 -18.13
C ILE A 261 -11.32 22.98 -19.42
N VAL A 262 -10.11 22.90 -20.01
CA VAL A 262 -9.82 23.57 -21.31
C VAL A 262 -10.72 23.04 -22.41
N ALA A 263 -10.95 21.72 -22.46
CA ALA A 263 -11.85 21.12 -23.42
C ALA A 263 -13.30 21.60 -23.24
N ALA A 264 -13.76 21.70 -21.97
CA ALA A 264 -15.09 22.22 -21.65
C ALA A 264 -15.26 23.73 -21.95
N LEU A 265 -14.16 24.50 -21.89
CA LEU A 265 -14.16 25.94 -22.21
C LEU A 265 -13.98 26.23 -23.71
N SER A 266 -13.79 25.25 -24.55
CA SER A 266 -13.44 25.41 -25.97
C SER A 266 -14.50 26.18 -26.81
N ASP A 267 -15.77 26.09 -26.43
CA ASP A 267 -16.90 26.80 -27.04
C ASP A 267 -17.33 28.06 -26.27
N GLY A 268 -16.64 28.39 -25.15
CA GLY A 268 -16.88 29.56 -24.32
C GLY A 268 -18.05 29.43 -23.32
N VAL A 269 -18.76 28.30 -23.29
CA VAL A 269 -19.90 28.05 -22.40
C VAL A 269 -19.77 26.65 -21.78
N ILE A 270 -19.61 26.57 -20.46
CA ILE A 270 -19.62 25.28 -19.74
C ILE A 270 -21.07 24.80 -19.63
N THR A 271 -21.39 23.72 -20.29
CA THR A 271 -22.70 23.06 -20.21
C THR A 271 -22.88 22.35 -18.87
N GLN A 272 -24.13 22.02 -18.48
CA GLN A 272 -24.40 21.30 -17.25
C GLN A 272 -23.74 19.91 -17.24
N ASP A 273 -23.71 19.21 -18.36
CA ASP A 273 -23.07 17.89 -18.49
C ASP A 273 -21.54 17.98 -18.34
N GLU A 274 -20.93 19.07 -18.76
CA GLU A 274 -19.49 19.33 -18.58
C GLU A 274 -19.18 19.72 -17.13
N MET A 275 -20.02 20.51 -16.49
CA MET A 275 -19.90 20.81 -15.07
C MET A 275 -20.01 19.54 -14.23
N ASP A 276 -20.93 18.65 -14.54
CA ASP A 276 -21.09 17.38 -13.86
C ASP A 276 -19.85 16.46 -14.07
N ARG A 277 -19.25 16.47 -15.26
CA ARG A 277 -17.98 15.76 -15.54
C ARG A 277 -16.81 16.34 -14.76
N ILE A 278 -16.67 17.66 -14.74
CA ILE A 278 -15.64 18.37 -13.96
C ILE A 278 -15.80 18.04 -12.46
N ALA A 279 -17.03 18.10 -11.93
CA ALA A 279 -17.32 17.79 -10.53
C ALA A 279 -17.02 16.30 -10.20
N HIS A 280 -17.34 15.40 -11.13
CA HIS A 280 -17.01 13.98 -10.97
C HIS A 280 -15.49 13.77 -10.93
N MET A 281 -14.76 14.37 -11.87
CA MET A 281 -13.30 14.26 -11.95
C MET A 281 -12.60 14.94 -10.76
N GLN A 282 -13.11 16.09 -10.30
CA GLN A 282 -12.65 16.75 -9.08
C GLN A 282 -12.70 15.82 -7.86
N ASN A 283 -13.84 15.11 -7.69
CA ASN A 283 -14.01 14.16 -6.60
C ASN A 283 -13.10 12.92 -6.77
N GLU A 284 -12.95 12.42 -7.99
CA GLU A 284 -12.10 11.27 -8.31
C GLU A 284 -10.62 11.57 -8.08
N LEU A 285 -10.17 12.74 -8.44
CA LEU A 285 -8.79 13.22 -8.25
C LEU A 285 -8.51 13.76 -6.85
N GLY A 286 -9.56 13.90 -6.00
CA GLY A 286 -9.45 14.40 -4.63
C GLY A 286 -9.05 15.87 -4.54
N MET A 287 -9.42 16.69 -5.52
CA MET A 287 -9.09 18.12 -5.55
C MET A 287 -10.08 18.94 -4.70
N SER A 288 -9.56 19.98 -4.03
CA SER A 288 -10.41 20.87 -3.22
C SER A 288 -11.26 21.79 -4.10
N ASP A 289 -12.44 22.20 -3.60
CA ASP A 289 -13.33 23.13 -4.29
C ASP A 289 -12.65 24.48 -4.59
N GLU A 290 -11.79 24.96 -3.66
CA GLU A 290 -11.04 26.19 -3.82
C GLU A 290 -10.03 26.09 -4.97
N HIS A 291 -9.32 24.99 -5.04
CA HIS A 291 -8.32 24.75 -6.11
C HIS A 291 -8.99 24.62 -7.48
N THR A 292 -10.10 23.88 -7.54
CA THR A 292 -10.91 23.74 -8.76
C THR A 292 -11.42 25.07 -9.28
N LYS A 293 -11.97 25.92 -8.40
CA LYS A 293 -12.43 27.27 -8.78
C LYS A 293 -11.29 28.14 -9.29
N ALA A 294 -10.15 28.13 -8.59
CA ALA A 294 -8.98 28.89 -9.01
C ALA A 294 -8.48 28.50 -10.41
N ILE A 295 -8.47 27.20 -10.74
CA ILE A 295 -8.10 26.71 -12.08
C ILE A 295 -9.13 27.16 -13.12
N ILE A 296 -10.43 27.02 -12.86
CA ILE A 296 -11.50 27.44 -13.78
C ILE A 296 -11.40 28.95 -14.05
N ASP A 297 -11.25 29.78 -13.03
CA ASP A 297 -11.17 31.22 -13.15
C ASP A 297 -9.92 31.62 -13.97
N LEU A 298 -8.77 31.02 -13.68
CA LEU A 298 -7.51 31.28 -14.37
C LEU A 298 -7.56 30.87 -15.86
N LEU A 299 -8.16 29.73 -16.19
CA LEU A 299 -8.31 29.26 -17.56
C LEU A 299 -9.36 30.06 -18.33
N ARG A 300 -10.44 30.48 -17.65
CA ARG A 300 -11.49 31.35 -18.23
C ARG A 300 -10.93 32.70 -18.63
N ASP A 301 -10.07 33.32 -17.78
CA ASP A 301 -9.43 34.58 -18.07
C ASP A 301 -8.43 34.50 -19.25
N ARG A 302 -7.86 33.31 -19.49
CA ARG A 302 -6.94 33.07 -20.63
C ARG A 302 -7.63 32.79 -21.96
N HIS A 303 -8.80 32.14 -21.96
CA HIS A 303 -9.48 31.65 -23.18
C HIS A 303 -10.64 32.51 -23.64
N ILE A 304 -11.14 33.45 -22.80
CA ILE A 304 -12.18 34.40 -23.17
C ILE A 304 -11.55 35.81 -23.15
N PRO A 305 -11.00 36.30 -24.29
CA PRO A 305 -10.58 37.73 -24.35
C PRO A 305 -11.80 38.60 -24.16
N LYS A 306 -11.66 39.63 -23.29
CA LYS A 306 -12.68 40.64 -23.02
C LYS A 306 -13.04 41.43 -24.27
#